data_bec0305e0e5cb54dcde3f6dac7df6296
#
_entry.id   bec0305e0e5cb54dcde3f6dac7df6296
#
_cell.length_a   1.000
_cell.length_b   1.000
_cell.length_c   1.000
_cell.angle_alpha   90.00
_cell.angle_beta   90.00
_cell.angle_gamma   90.00
#
_symmetry.space_group_name_H-M   'P 1'
#
loop_
_entity.id
_entity.type
_entity.pdbx_description
1 polymer ?
#
loop_
_entity_poly.entity_id
_entity_poly.type
_entity_poly.pdbx_seq_one_letter_code
_entity_poly.pdbx_strand_id
1 'polypeptide(L)'
;MMRAARSLLFVALLPLFTGCQLLDTPRQSASHAGQTRLQGELTAADGKLVFQPCQEQRRYIVNDSGGTSVLQQAASLADDQGKLFADVRGRIVSSAAAGTDSQLDVEQLYRLERSGTACEDVDFKRVTLRAAGHSPEWTLKASGKGLVLDREGQPPLAVPYVEEQLGDGRFNLGTEANGQKVELWVTPARCVDSVSDSVQHMSAELRVNGQVQRGCAYSGGARDD
;
A
#
# COMPACT_ATOMS: atom_id res chain seq x y z
N MET A 1 12.32 -34.80 85.26
CA MET A 1 13.23 -34.07 84.33
C MET A 1 12.58 -34.02 82.97
N MET A 2 11.82 -32.95 82.72
CA MET A 2 11.06 -32.74 81.50
C MET A 2 11.84 -31.79 80.59
N ARG A 3 12.20 -32.25 79.38
CA ARG A 3 12.79 -31.39 78.33
C ARG A 3 11.69 -30.95 77.38
N ALA A 4 11.43 -29.66 77.36
CA ALA A 4 10.52 -29.04 76.43
C ALA A 4 11.20 -28.85 75.06
N ALA A 5 10.59 -29.37 73.98
CA ALA A 5 10.98 -29.14 72.63
C ALA A 5 10.28 -27.87 72.12
N ARG A 6 11.05 -26.86 71.75
CA ARG A 6 10.57 -25.64 71.06
C ARG A 6 10.51 -25.89 69.54
N SER A 7 9.31 -25.94 68.98
CA SER A 7 9.09 -25.92 67.53
C SER A 7 9.20 -24.50 67.02
N LEU A 8 10.17 -24.27 66.15
CA LEU A 8 10.32 -23.05 65.38
C LEU A 8 9.47 -23.14 64.09
N LEU A 9 8.40 -22.36 64.01
CA LEU A 9 7.61 -22.17 62.78
C LEU A 9 8.37 -21.21 61.87
N PHE A 10 8.90 -21.71 60.74
CA PHE A 10 9.39 -20.89 59.64
C PHE A 10 8.19 -20.49 58.76
N VAL A 11 7.78 -19.25 58.83
CA VAL A 11 6.87 -18.66 57.87
C VAL A 11 7.66 -18.23 56.64
N ALA A 12 7.53 -18.97 55.55
CA ALA A 12 8.10 -18.61 54.27
C ALA A 12 7.21 -17.54 53.61
N LEU A 13 7.65 -16.30 53.58
CA LEU A 13 7.07 -15.23 52.76
C LEU A 13 7.46 -15.46 51.30
N LEU A 14 6.53 -15.91 50.47
CA LEU A 14 6.68 -15.93 49.02
C LEU A 14 6.33 -14.52 48.47
N PRO A 15 7.24 -13.87 47.71
CA PRO A 15 6.90 -12.63 47.03
C PRO A 15 6.00 -12.96 45.85
N LEU A 16 4.77 -12.47 45.86
CA LEU A 16 3.86 -12.43 44.72
C LEU A 16 4.37 -11.39 43.72
N PHE A 17 5.19 -11.79 42.76
CA PHE A 17 5.44 -10.99 41.59
C PHE A 17 4.21 -11.07 40.69
N THR A 18 3.30 -10.13 40.82
CA THR A 18 2.29 -9.86 39.78
C THR A 18 3.00 -9.19 38.62
N GLY A 19 3.54 -10.01 37.72
CA GLY A 19 4.00 -9.55 36.43
C GLY A 19 2.78 -9.09 35.62
N CYS A 20 2.65 -7.78 35.40
CA CYS A 20 1.82 -7.27 34.31
C CYS A 20 2.42 -7.79 33.00
N GLN A 21 1.91 -8.90 32.49
CA GLN A 21 2.07 -9.24 31.08
C GLN A 21 1.23 -8.24 30.30
N LEU A 22 1.89 -7.18 29.83
CA LEU A 22 1.40 -6.44 28.68
C LEU A 22 1.21 -7.46 27.56
N LEU A 23 -0.03 -7.84 27.32
CA LEU A 23 -0.43 -8.60 26.14
C LEU A 23 -0.18 -7.70 24.95
N ASP A 24 1.04 -7.71 24.42
CA ASP A 24 1.29 -7.33 23.03
C ASP A 24 0.48 -8.30 22.19
N THR A 25 -0.72 -7.88 21.85
CA THR A 25 -1.48 -8.52 20.76
C THR A 25 -0.65 -8.31 19.51
N PRO A 26 -0.08 -9.36 18.90
CA PRO A 26 0.57 -9.18 17.62
C PRO A 26 -0.48 -8.60 16.67
N ARG A 27 -0.21 -7.41 16.14
CA ARG A 27 -1.02 -6.82 15.06
C ARG A 27 -1.07 -7.89 13.97
N GLN A 28 -2.21 -8.51 13.80
CA GLN A 28 -2.44 -9.43 12.70
C GLN A 28 -2.29 -8.61 11.43
N SER A 29 -1.19 -8.84 10.70
CA SER A 29 -1.11 -8.45 9.30
C SER A 29 -2.37 -8.99 8.63
N ALA A 30 -3.11 -8.14 7.93
CA ALA A 30 -4.34 -8.57 7.27
C ALA A 30 -4.03 -9.80 6.42
N SER A 31 -4.70 -10.91 6.69
CA SER A 31 -4.47 -12.14 5.94
C SER A 31 -5.04 -11.96 4.54
N HIS A 32 -4.19 -11.89 3.54
CA HIS A 32 -4.57 -11.84 2.12
C HIS A 32 -4.87 -13.23 1.53
N ALA A 33 -5.14 -14.23 2.37
CA ALA A 33 -5.44 -15.57 1.92
C ALA A 33 -6.63 -15.60 0.95
N GLY A 34 -6.40 -16.14 -0.24
CA GLY A 34 -7.40 -16.20 -1.31
C GLY A 34 -7.63 -14.89 -2.07
N GLN A 35 -6.86 -13.84 -1.78
CA GLN A 35 -6.86 -12.59 -2.53
C GLN A 35 -5.70 -12.58 -3.54
N THR A 36 -5.92 -11.93 -4.66
CA THR A 36 -4.91 -11.73 -5.70
C THR A 36 -4.82 -10.25 -6.03
N ARG A 37 -3.62 -9.72 -6.18
CA ARG A 37 -3.41 -8.39 -6.73
C ARG A 37 -3.45 -8.45 -8.26
N LEU A 38 -4.27 -7.61 -8.85
CA LEU A 38 -4.56 -7.58 -10.28
C LEU A 38 -4.41 -6.15 -10.81
N GLN A 39 -3.77 -6.04 -11.96
CA GLN A 39 -3.74 -4.83 -12.75
C GLN A 39 -4.56 -5.03 -14.01
N GLY A 40 -5.33 -4.03 -14.41
CA GLY A 40 -6.18 -4.14 -15.58
C GLY A 40 -6.90 -2.86 -15.96
N GLU A 41 -7.68 -2.95 -17.00
CA GLU A 41 -8.53 -1.87 -17.47
C GLU A 41 -9.93 -1.97 -16.87
N LEU A 42 -10.50 -0.83 -16.53
CA LEU A 42 -11.89 -0.67 -16.11
C LEU A 42 -12.68 0.00 -17.22
N THR A 43 -13.85 -0.55 -17.52
CA THR A 43 -14.79 0.03 -18.48
C THR A 43 -16.20 -0.03 -17.92
N ALA A 44 -17.03 0.98 -18.21
CA ALA A 44 -18.44 0.93 -17.91
C ALA A 44 -19.17 0.17 -19.04
N ALA A 45 -19.95 -0.86 -18.69
CA ALA A 45 -20.76 -1.61 -19.61
C ALA A 45 -22.09 -2.00 -18.94
N ASP A 46 -23.22 -1.72 -19.59
CA ASP A 46 -24.58 -2.06 -19.10
C ASP A 46 -24.85 -1.61 -17.65
N GLY A 47 -24.36 -0.41 -17.29
CA GLY A 47 -24.52 0.16 -15.95
C GLY A 47 -23.65 -0.51 -14.88
N LYS A 48 -22.73 -1.36 -15.26
CA LYS A 48 -21.78 -2.04 -14.38
C LYS A 48 -20.35 -1.62 -14.71
N LEU A 49 -19.47 -1.66 -13.72
CA LEU A 49 -18.03 -1.52 -13.92
C LEU A 49 -17.44 -2.91 -14.21
N VAL A 50 -16.73 -3.02 -15.31
CA VAL A 50 -16.12 -4.28 -15.77
C VAL A 50 -14.61 -4.13 -15.76
N PHE A 51 -13.92 -5.06 -15.10
CA PHE A 51 -12.47 -5.15 -15.01
C PHE A 51 -11.94 -6.22 -15.96
N GLN A 52 -10.95 -5.88 -16.77
CA GLN A 52 -10.20 -6.78 -17.62
C GLN A 52 -8.73 -6.78 -17.22
N PRO A 53 -8.16 -7.86 -16.66
CA PRO A 53 -6.75 -7.91 -16.31
C PRO A 53 -5.84 -7.63 -17.51
N CYS A 54 -4.71 -6.98 -17.26
CA CYS A 54 -3.68 -6.78 -18.28
C CYS A 54 -3.26 -8.13 -18.89
N GLN A 55 -3.16 -8.19 -20.22
CA GLN A 55 -2.73 -9.38 -20.97
C GLN A 55 -3.70 -10.58 -20.89
N GLU A 56 -4.92 -10.40 -20.37
CA GLU A 56 -5.96 -11.42 -20.36
C GLU A 56 -7.20 -10.99 -21.14
N GLN A 57 -7.99 -11.99 -21.60
CA GLN A 57 -9.26 -11.74 -22.28
C GLN A 57 -10.47 -11.87 -21.35
N ARG A 58 -10.28 -12.43 -20.17
CA ARG A 58 -11.34 -12.59 -19.18
C ARG A 58 -11.78 -11.26 -18.64
N ARG A 59 -13.07 -11.13 -18.37
CA ARG A 59 -13.65 -9.93 -17.79
C ARG A 59 -14.41 -10.28 -16.52
N TYR A 60 -14.45 -9.37 -15.59
CA TYR A 60 -15.07 -9.53 -14.28
C TYR A 60 -15.93 -8.32 -13.97
N ILE A 61 -17.14 -8.56 -13.45
CA ILE A 61 -17.95 -7.49 -12.89
C ILE A 61 -17.31 -7.07 -11.56
N VAL A 62 -17.09 -5.77 -11.39
CA VAL A 62 -16.49 -5.24 -10.15
C VAL A 62 -17.56 -5.10 -9.07
N ASN A 63 -17.24 -5.64 -7.89
CA ASN A 63 -17.98 -5.44 -6.66
C ASN A 63 -17.03 -4.86 -5.59
N ASP A 64 -17.40 -3.74 -4.97
CA ASP A 64 -16.58 -3.09 -3.93
C ASP A 64 -16.91 -3.67 -2.55
N SER A 65 -16.38 -4.83 -2.25
CA SER A 65 -16.60 -5.52 -0.96
C SER A 65 -15.76 -4.94 0.19
N GLY A 66 -14.65 -4.30 -0.13
CA GLY A 66 -13.75 -3.68 0.84
C GLY A 66 -14.07 -2.23 1.20
N GLY A 67 -15.12 -1.63 0.60
CA GLY A 67 -15.46 -0.22 0.82
C GLY A 67 -14.37 0.73 0.32
N THR A 68 -13.69 0.37 -0.77
CA THR A 68 -12.57 1.13 -1.36
C THR A 68 -13.02 2.39 -2.08
N SER A 69 -14.31 2.54 -2.30
CA SER A 69 -14.95 3.59 -3.12
C SER A 69 -14.52 3.54 -4.60
N VAL A 70 -14.04 2.38 -5.09
CA VAL A 70 -13.58 2.24 -6.49
C VAL A 70 -14.64 2.61 -7.51
N LEU A 71 -15.91 2.29 -7.24
CA LEU A 71 -17.02 2.60 -8.14
C LEU A 71 -17.25 4.12 -8.28
N GLN A 72 -17.26 4.84 -7.14
CA GLN A 72 -17.43 6.30 -7.12
C GLN A 72 -16.21 7.02 -7.72
N GLN A 73 -15.01 6.54 -7.43
CA GLN A 73 -13.79 7.11 -7.96
C GLN A 73 -13.66 6.89 -9.47
N ALA A 74 -14.02 5.69 -9.94
CA ALA A 74 -14.07 5.41 -11.37
C ALA A 74 -15.08 6.31 -12.08
N ALA A 75 -16.27 6.50 -11.51
CA ALA A 75 -17.27 7.39 -12.07
C ALA A 75 -16.82 8.86 -12.11
N SER A 76 -16.04 9.31 -11.12
CA SER A 76 -15.52 10.69 -11.08
C SER A 76 -14.36 10.91 -12.05
N LEU A 77 -13.56 9.89 -12.32
CA LEU A 77 -12.36 9.96 -13.17
C LEU A 77 -12.68 9.69 -14.65
N ALA A 78 -13.72 8.90 -14.91
CA ALA A 78 -14.17 8.61 -16.27
C ALA A 78 -14.87 9.82 -16.86
N ASP A 79 -14.16 10.63 -17.66
CA ASP A 79 -14.80 11.54 -18.59
C ASP A 79 -15.49 10.69 -19.66
N ASP A 80 -16.74 10.98 -19.92
CA ASP A 80 -17.74 10.44 -20.83
C ASP A 80 -17.47 9.16 -21.66
N GLN A 81 -16.26 8.68 -21.90
CA GLN A 81 -15.96 7.44 -22.66
C GLN A 81 -14.57 6.85 -22.44
N GLY A 82 -13.80 7.29 -21.45
CA GLY A 82 -12.43 6.82 -21.25
C GLY A 82 -12.35 5.47 -20.52
N LYS A 83 -11.45 4.61 -20.97
CA LYS A 83 -11.00 3.47 -20.16
C LYS A 83 -10.15 3.98 -19.01
N LEU A 84 -10.27 3.34 -17.86
CA LEU A 84 -9.41 3.57 -16.71
C LEU A 84 -8.47 2.40 -16.52
N PHE A 85 -7.32 2.65 -15.93
CA PHE A 85 -6.44 1.62 -15.40
C PHE A 85 -6.66 1.51 -13.89
N ALA A 86 -6.73 0.28 -13.37
CA ALA A 86 -6.79 0.02 -11.94
C ALA A 86 -5.78 -1.03 -11.51
N ASP A 87 -5.20 -0.81 -10.33
CA ASP A 87 -4.39 -1.77 -9.59
C ASP A 87 -5.12 -2.06 -8.29
N VAL A 88 -5.63 -3.27 -8.16
CA VAL A 88 -6.54 -3.68 -7.08
C VAL A 88 -6.12 -5.02 -6.48
N ARG A 89 -6.51 -5.26 -5.24
CA ARG A 89 -6.48 -6.58 -4.62
C ARG A 89 -7.90 -7.03 -4.32
N GLY A 90 -8.20 -8.29 -4.58
CA GLY A 90 -9.53 -8.83 -4.35
C GLY A 90 -9.61 -10.33 -4.61
N ARG A 91 -10.82 -10.84 -4.57
CA ARG A 91 -11.14 -12.26 -4.84
C ARG A 91 -11.94 -12.38 -6.11
N ILE A 92 -11.55 -13.35 -6.92
CA ILE A 92 -12.37 -13.75 -8.07
C ILE A 92 -13.39 -14.76 -7.58
N VAL A 93 -14.68 -14.40 -7.72
CA VAL A 93 -15.82 -15.27 -7.40
C VAL A 93 -16.41 -15.78 -8.70
N SER A 94 -16.29 -17.08 -8.92
CA SER A 94 -16.89 -17.72 -10.09
C SER A 94 -18.41 -17.74 -9.96
N SER A 95 -19.12 -17.37 -11.02
CA SER A 95 -20.57 -17.54 -11.04
C SER A 95 -20.94 -19.03 -11.10
N ALA A 96 -21.86 -19.45 -10.24
CA ALA A 96 -22.37 -20.81 -10.23
C ALA A 96 -23.34 -21.08 -11.40
N ALA A 97 -23.86 -20.05 -12.05
CA ALA A 97 -24.82 -20.19 -13.17
C ALA A 97 -24.04 -20.07 -14.51
N ALA A 98 -24.26 -21.03 -15.39
CA ALA A 98 -23.69 -21.00 -16.75
C ALA A 98 -24.17 -19.75 -17.49
N GLY A 99 -23.22 -19.03 -18.08
CA GLY A 99 -23.50 -17.80 -18.86
C GLY A 99 -23.55 -16.50 -18.06
N THR A 100 -23.26 -16.52 -16.75
CA THR A 100 -23.08 -15.28 -15.96
C THR A 100 -21.60 -14.96 -15.81
N ASP A 101 -21.27 -13.67 -15.88
CA ASP A 101 -19.89 -13.19 -15.71
C ASP A 101 -19.37 -13.50 -14.31
N SER A 102 -18.11 -13.88 -14.21
CA SER A 102 -17.41 -13.95 -12.92
C SER A 102 -17.27 -12.56 -12.32
N GLN A 103 -17.18 -12.48 -10.99
CA GLN A 103 -17.11 -11.23 -10.25
C GLN A 103 -15.72 -11.05 -9.65
N LEU A 104 -15.26 -9.83 -9.58
CA LEU A 104 -14.09 -9.42 -8.80
C LEU A 104 -14.57 -8.62 -7.59
N ASP A 105 -14.48 -9.23 -6.42
CA ASP A 105 -14.71 -8.58 -5.13
C ASP A 105 -13.45 -7.80 -4.75
N VAL A 106 -13.49 -6.48 -4.97
CA VAL A 106 -12.36 -5.60 -4.66
C VAL A 106 -12.33 -5.32 -3.16
N GLU A 107 -11.21 -5.61 -2.54
CA GLU A 107 -10.97 -5.39 -1.10
C GLU A 107 -9.96 -4.28 -0.84
N GLN A 108 -9.09 -3.99 -1.81
CA GLN A 108 -8.12 -2.89 -1.74
C GLN A 108 -7.91 -2.25 -3.11
N LEU A 109 -7.84 -0.93 -3.15
CA LEU A 109 -7.49 -0.14 -4.32
C LEU A 109 -6.12 0.48 -4.10
N TYR A 110 -5.13 0.12 -4.92
CA TYR A 110 -3.79 0.70 -4.88
C TYR A 110 -3.67 1.94 -5.74
N ARG A 111 -4.22 1.88 -6.95
CA ARG A 111 -4.16 2.96 -7.93
C ARG A 111 -5.33 2.89 -8.89
N LEU A 112 -5.87 4.07 -9.24
CA LEU A 112 -6.85 4.26 -10.29
C LEU A 112 -6.47 5.51 -11.10
N GLU A 113 -6.36 5.38 -12.42
CA GLU A 113 -5.98 6.48 -13.31
C GLU A 113 -6.61 6.32 -14.69
N ARG A 114 -6.55 7.37 -15.50
CA ARG A 114 -6.93 7.26 -16.92
C ARG A 114 -6.02 6.23 -17.60
N SER A 115 -6.59 5.36 -18.44
CA SER A 115 -5.82 4.31 -19.12
C SER A 115 -4.76 4.92 -20.02
N GLY A 116 -3.58 4.28 -19.97
CA GLY A 116 -2.39 4.64 -20.73
C GLY A 116 -1.52 3.41 -20.90
N THR A 117 -0.21 3.54 -20.68
CA THR A 117 0.77 2.45 -20.82
C THR A 117 0.97 1.65 -19.52
N ALA A 118 0.10 1.80 -18.52
CA ALA A 118 0.30 1.17 -17.21
C ALA A 118 0.30 -0.38 -17.26
N CYS A 119 -0.49 -0.98 -18.15
CA CYS A 119 -0.46 -2.43 -18.41
C CYS A 119 0.84 -2.92 -19.05
N GLU A 120 1.64 -2.02 -19.61
CA GLU A 120 2.91 -2.32 -20.29
C GLU A 120 4.13 -2.05 -19.38
N ASP A 121 3.90 -1.66 -18.12
CA ASP A 121 4.96 -1.34 -17.16
C ASP A 121 5.75 -2.59 -16.76
N VAL A 122 6.84 -2.84 -17.47
CA VAL A 122 7.74 -3.99 -17.25
C VAL A 122 8.47 -3.92 -15.90
N ASP A 123 8.58 -2.73 -15.31
CA ASP A 123 9.26 -2.52 -14.04
C ASP A 123 8.36 -2.72 -12.82
N PHE A 124 7.05 -2.77 -13.00
CA PHE A 124 6.09 -2.85 -11.90
C PHE A 124 6.45 -3.94 -10.86
N LYS A 125 6.77 -5.16 -11.34
CA LYS A 125 7.12 -6.29 -10.47
C LYS A 125 8.46 -6.15 -9.73
N ARG A 126 9.29 -5.17 -10.09
CA ARG A 126 10.62 -4.93 -9.49
C ARG A 126 10.60 -3.76 -8.53
N VAL A 127 9.62 -2.89 -8.64
CA VAL A 127 9.48 -1.67 -7.85
C VAL A 127 8.73 -1.99 -6.57
N THR A 128 9.21 -1.50 -5.44
CA THR A 128 8.55 -1.59 -4.13
C THR A 128 7.63 -0.39 -3.88
N LEU A 129 8.01 0.79 -4.41
CA LEU A 129 7.26 2.03 -4.22
C LEU A 129 7.47 2.97 -5.40
N ARG A 130 6.38 3.65 -5.80
CA ARG A 130 6.43 4.85 -6.64
C ARG A 130 5.77 6.00 -5.92
N ALA A 131 6.37 7.18 -6.03
CA ALA A 131 5.80 8.43 -5.51
C ALA A 131 6.08 9.57 -6.49
N ALA A 132 5.18 10.53 -6.54
CA ALA A 132 5.31 11.70 -7.40
C ALA A 132 4.61 12.93 -6.81
N GLY A 133 5.07 14.12 -7.18
CA GLY A 133 4.44 15.40 -6.87
C GLY A 133 4.79 16.46 -7.91
N HIS A 134 4.03 17.56 -7.95
CA HIS A 134 4.05 18.52 -9.06
C HIS A 134 4.41 19.96 -8.67
N SER A 135 4.81 20.22 -7.41
CA SER A 135 5.09 21.60 -6.97
C SER A 135 6.32 21.69 -6.05
N PRO A 136 7.54 21.73 -6.61
CA PRO A 136 7.97 21.49 -8.00
C PRO A 136 7.80 20.01 -8.40
N GLU A 137 7.97 19.70 -9.68
CA GLU A 137 7.82 18.33 -10.18
C GLU A 137 8.96 17.42 -9.69
N TRP A 138 8.57 16.25 -9.17
CA TRP A 138 9.49 15.19 -8.77
C TRP A 138 8.84 13.82 -8.91
N THR A 139 9.67 12.81 -9.17
CA THR A 139 9.28 11.40 -9.11
C THR A 139 10.31 10.59 -8.35
N LEU A 140 9.85 9.58 -7.61
CA LEU A 140 10.71 8.65 -6.91
C LEU A 140 10.28 7.21 -7.18
N LYS A 141 11.24 6.37 -7.54
CA LYS A 141 11.09 4.92 -7.65
C LYS A 141 12.01 4.25 -6.65
N ALA A 142 11.46 3.40 -5.78
CA ALA A 142 12.24 2.54 -4.89
C ALA A 142 12.15 1.08 -5.32
N SER A 143 13.22 0.34 -5.15
CA SER A 143 13.33 -1.08 -5.47
C SER A 143 14.39 -1.73 -4.57
N GLY A 144 14.54 -3.06 -4.63
CA GLY A 144 15.62 -3.76 -3.92
C GLY A 144 17.04 -3.36 -4.36
N LYS A 145 17.18 -2.57 -5.45
CA LYS A 145 18.48 -2.05 -5.92
C LYS A 145 18.80 -0.64 -5.41
N GLY A 146 17.85 0.05 -4.80
CA GLY A 146 17.97 1.43 -4.36
C GLY A 146 16.77 2.26 -4.77
N LEU A 147 16.84 3.56 -4.48
CA LEU A 147 15.89 4.54 -4.96
C LEU A 147 16.50 5.39 -6.09
N VAL A 148 15.63 5.82 -6.99
CA VAL A 148 15.94 6.82 -8.02
C VAL A 148 14.99 7.98 -7.81
N LEU A 149 15.53 9.17 -7.58
CA LEU A 149 14.81 10.43 -7.44
C LEU A 149 15.10 11.31 -8.63
N ASP A 150 14.08 11.64 -9.41
CA ASP A 150 14.12 12.64 -10.48
C ASP A 150 13.43 13.91 -10.01
N ARG A 151 14.05 15.07 -10.25
CA ARG A 151 13.52 16.40 -9.90
C ARG A 151 13.72 17.34 -11.05
N GLU A 152 12.74 18.20 -11.28
CA GLU A 152 12.84 19.21 -12.32
C GLU A 152 14.13 20.04 -12.22
N GLY A 153 14.84 20.17 -13.34
CA GLY A 153 16.07 20.95 -13.44
C GLY A 153 17.31 20.36 -12.75
N GLN A 154 17.24 19.11 -12.26
CA GLN A 154 18.36 18.46 -11.59
C GLN A 154 18.67 17.09 -12.22
N PRO A 155 19.93 16.63 -12.19
CA PRO A 155 20.25 15.28 -12.63
C PRO A 155 19.60 14.23 -11.72
N PRO A 156 19.20 13.06 -12.26
CA PRO A 156 18.67 11.96 -11.47
C PRO A 156 19.63 11.55 -10.35
N LEU A 157 19.09 11.33 -9.15
CA LEU A 157 19.83 10.82 -8.01
C LEU A 157 19.50 9.35 -7.80
N ALA A 158 20.45 8.45 -8.04
CA ALA A 158 20.33 7.01 -7.80
C ALA A 158 21.22 6.58 -6.63
N VAL A 159 20.61 6.15 -5.52
CA VAL A 159 21.31 5.87 -4.26
C VAL A 159 20.67 4.69 -3.51
N PRO A 160 21.42 3.99 -2.65
CA PRO A 160 20.84 3.08 -1.68
C PRO A 160 20.00 3.84 -0.66
N TYR A 161 19.05 3.14 -0.01
CA TYR A 161 18.22 3.72 1.05
C TYR A 161 18.02 2.73 2.20
N VAL A 162 17.59 3.26 3.33
CA VAL A 162 17.10 2.49 4.47
C VAL A 162 15.61 2.74 4.60
N GLU A 163 14.84 1.67 4.80
CA GLU A 163 13.41 1.75 5.10
C GLU A 163 13.20 1.58 6.60
N GLU A 164 12.48 2.52 7.21
CA GLU A 164 12.07 2.49 8.60
C GLU A 164 10.55 2.42 8.72
N GLN A 165 10.04 1.40 9.42
CA GLN A 165 8.62 1.25 9.71
C GLN A 165 8.23 2.08 10.92
N LEU A 166 7.19 2.90 10.79
CA LEU A 166 6.77 3.88 11.81
C LEU A 166 5.45 3.52 12.51
N GLY A 167 4.91 2.34 12.23
CA GLY A 167 3.61 1.90 12.71
C GLY A 167 2.44 2.47 11.90
N ASP A 168 1.26 1.85 12.06
CA ASP A 168 0.04 2.18 11.31
C ASP A 168 0.21 2.16 9.77
N GLY A 169 1.10 1.28 9.27
CA GLY A 169 1.45 1.19 7.85
C GLY A 169 2.28 2.36 7.31
N ARG A 170 2.64 3.33 8.15
CA ARG A 170 3.54 4.43 7.78
C ARG A 170 4.98 3.96 7.75
N PHE A 171 5.77 4.51 6.85
CA PHE A 171 7.20 4.24 6.76
C PHE A 171 7.97 5.42 6.17
N ASN A 172 9.28 5.39 6.34
CA ASN A 172 10.20 6.36 5.77
C ASN A 172 11.25 5.64 4.93
N LEU A 173 11.60 6.21 3.78
CA LEU A 173 12.77 5.83 3.00
C LEU A 173 13.81 6.94 3.16
N GLY A 174 14.91 6.65 3.83
CA GLY A 174 15.96 7.62 4.13
C GLY A 174 17.29 7.30 3.45
N THR A 175 17.99 8.30 2.98
CA THR A 175 19.38 8.22 2.49
C THR A 175 20.14 9.51 2.71
N GLU A 176 21.44 9.39 2.92
CA GLU A 176 22.36 10.52 2.93
C GLU A 176 23.52 10.18 2.01
N ALA A 177 23.55 10.80 0.84
CA ALA A 177 24.54 10.53 -0.19
C ALA A 177 24.79 11.77 -1.05
N ASN A 178 26.03 11.91 -1.56
CA ASN A 178 26.44 13.02 -2.42
C ASN A 178 26.17 14.41 -1.80
N GLY A 179 26.27 14.53 -0.48
CA GLY A 179 25.99 15.77 0.26
C GLY A 179 24.52 16.16 0.32
N GLN A 180 23.62 15.25 -0.02
CA GLN A 180 22.17 15.44 0.09
C GLN A 180 21.58 14.46 1.08
N LYS A 181 20.72 14.97 1.96
CA LYS A 181 19.82 14.16 2.79
C LYS A 181 18.47 14.09 2.11
N VAL A 182 18.02 12.87 1.77
CA VAL A 182 16.73 12.61 1.15
C VAL A 182 15.91 11.72 2.07
N GLU A 183 14.69 12.13 2.36
CA GLU A 183 13.72 11.38 3.16
C GLU A 183 12.38 11.40 2.43
N LEU A 184 11.78 10.22 2.24
CA LEU A 184 10.41 10.09 1.74
C LEU A 184 9.54 9.50 2.85
N TRP A 185 8.62 10.28 3.36
CA TRP A 185 7.64 9.88 4.36
C TRP A 185 6.37 9.44 3.66
N VAL A 186 5.93 8.23 3.91
CA VAL A 186 4.76 7.62 3.27
C VAL A 186 3.72 7.28 4.33
N THR A 187 2.49 7.64 4.04
CA THR A 187 1.35 7.42 4.94
C THR A 187 0.21 6.75 4.17
N PRO A 188 -0.37 5.65 4.68
CA PRO A 188 -1.58 5.06 4.13
C PRO A 188 -2.76 6.04 4.26
N ALA A 189 -2.95 6.82 3.23
CA ALA A 189 -4.03 7.78 3.13
C ALA A 189 -4.35 7.99 1.65
N ARG A 190 -5.62 7.88 1.29
CA ARG A 190 -6.07 8.18 -0.07
C ARG A 190 -5.51 9.51 -0.53
N CYS A 191 -4.85 9.52 -1.66
CA CYS A 191 -4.25 10.69 -2.29
C CYS A 191 -4.79 10.84 -3.69
N VAL A 192 -5.19 12.06 -4.08
CA VAL A 192 -5.58 12.41 -5.43
C VAL A 192 -4.49 13.28 -6.01
N ASP A 193 -3.91 12.85 -7.12
CA ASP A 193 -2.90 13.61 -7.84
C ASP A 193 -3.53 14.88 -8.46
N SER A 194 -2.91 16.01 -8.19
CA SER A 194 -3.49 17.34 -8.54
C SER A 194 -3.46 17.66 -10.02
N VAL A 195 -2.76 16.88 -10.84
CA VAL A 195 -2.62 17.12 -12.29
C VAL A 195 -3.39 16.09 -13.10
N SER A 196 -3.29 14.83 -12.72
CA SER A 196 -3.91 13.73 -13.46
C SER A 196 -5.26 13.29 -12.89
N ASP A 197 -5.64 13.77 -11.69
CA ASP A 197 -6.77 13.30 -10.89
C ASP A 197 -6.67 11.80 -10.51
N SER A 198 -5.54 11.17 -10.78
CA SER A 198 -5.34 9.76 -10.41
C SER A 198 -5.44 9.57 -8.90
N VAL A 199 -6.02 8.45 -8.51
CA VAL A 199 -6.20 8.10 -7.10
C VAL A 199 -5.15 7.06 -6.71
N GLN A 200 -4.44 7.32 -5.63
CA GLN A 200 -3.42 6.45 -5.08
C GLN A 200 -3.70 6.18 -3.60
N HIS A 201 -3.32 5.02 -3.10
CA HIS A 201 -3.67 4.59 -1.73
C HIS A 201 -2.80 5.19 -0.64
N MET A 202 -1.72 5.92 -1.01
CA MET A 202 -0.82 6.55 -0.04
C MET A 202 -0.54 8.01 -0.42
N SER A 203 -0.35 8.85 0.59
CA SER A 203 0.27 10.16 0.46
C SER A 203 1.77 10.08 0.70
N ALA A 204 2.52 10.99 0.06
CA ALA A 204 3.96 11.08 0.17
C ALA A 204 4.41 12.50 0.52
N GLU A 205 5.42 12.60 1.39
CA GLU A 205 6.13 13.83 1.68
C GLU A 205 7.63 13.61 1.45
N LEU A 206 8.15 14.21 0.38
CA LEU A 206 9.57 14.20 0.05
C LEU A 206 10.26 15.35 0.78
N ARG A 207 11.36 15.06 1.45
CA ARG A 207 12.26 16.06 2.07
C ARG A 207 13.65 15.94 1.48
N VAL A 208 14.14 17.00 0.89
CA VAL A 208 15.52 17.07 0.38
C VAL A 208 16.21 18.24 1.05
N ASN A 209 17.23 17.95 1.86
CA ASN A 209 17.94 18.94 2.67
C ASN A 209 16.99 19.84 3.49
N GLY A 210 15.90 19.27 4.00
CA GLY A 210 14.88 19.97 4.79
C GLY A 210 13.79 20.67 3.98
N GLN A 211 13.92 20.80 2.67
CA GLN A 211 12.84 21.30 1.81
C GLN A 211 11.77 20.24 1.64
N VAL A 212 10.51 20.61 1.89
CA VAL A 212 9.35 19.70 1.90
C VAL A 212 8.55 19.86 0.62
N GLN A 213 8.24 18.75 -0.02
CA GLN A 213 7.40 18.64 -1.20
C GLN A 213 6.37 17.52 -0.99
N ARG A 214 5.12 17.71 -1.41
CA ARG A 214 4.06 16.73 -1.22
C ARG A 214 3.66 16.11 -2.53
N GLY A 215 3.12 14.88 -2.43
CA GLY A 215 2.64 14.13 -3.57
C GLY A 215 1.87 12.90 -3.15
N CYS A 216 1.62 12.04 -4.11
CA CYS A 216 0.98 10.76 -3.92
C CYS A 216 1.95 9.60 -4.10
N ALA A 217 1.60 8.43 -3.53
CA ALA A 217 2.40 7.23 -3.67
C ALA A 217 1.54 5.96 -3.80
N TYR A 218 2.12 4.94 -4.39
CA TYR A 218 1.54 3.60 -4.41
C TYR A 218 2.62 2.52 -4.36
N SER A 219 2.26 1.38 -3.74
CA SER A 219 3.12 0.21 -3.69
C SER A 219 3.33 -0.36 -5.10
N GLY A 220 4.56 -0.69 -5.44
CA GLY A 220 4.87 -1.48 -6.63
C GLY A 220 4.57 -2.97 -6.41
N GLY A 221 4.72 -3.78 -7.46
CA GLY A 221 4.43 -5.21 -7.41
C GLY A 221 5.46 -6.05 -6.65
N ALA A 222 6.60 -5.45 -6.26
CA ALA A 222 7.59 -6.11 -5.41
C ALA A 222 7.29 -5.97 -3.91
N ARG A 223 6.32 -5.14 -3.52
CA ARG A 223 5.82 -5.03 -2.15
C ARG A 223 4.53 -5.83 -2.04
N ASP A 224 4.56 -6.87 -1.24
CA ASP A 224 3.39 -7.69 -0.90
C ASP A 224 2.84 -7.17 0.43
N ASP A 225 1.91 -6.23 0.35
CA ASP A 225 1.28 -5.57 1.52
C ASP A 225 0.08 -6.37 2.00
#